data_6dc5e6af04ca9dd35b2d4e4b067c1839
#
_entry.id   6dc5e6af04ca9dd35b2d4e4b067c1839
#
_cell.length_a   1.000
_cell.length_b   1.000
_cell.length_c   1.000
_cell.angle_alpha   90.00
_cell.angle_beta   90.00
_cell.angle_gamma   90.00
#
_symmetry.space_group_name_H-M   'P 1'
#
loop_
_entity.id
_entity.type
_entity.pdbx_description
1 polymer ?
#
loop_
_entity_poly.entity_id
_entity_poly.type
_entity_poly.pdbx_seq_one_letter_code
_entity_poly.pdbx_strand_id
1 'polypeptide(L)'
;MRKIEILVIGRHPQIMETVLRLINQNESWNAAGVLTDEDAVEKFHQHIFQLVLLGGGIEEASERKLRSLFTFQDPGIIIIQHYGGGSGLLSNEFMEALDKKAKQDKPIFHFKVGM
;
A
#
# COMPACT_ATOMS: atom_id res chain seq x y z
N MET A 1 -7.46 13.29 -13.09
CA MET A 1 -6.30 12.43 -12.97
C MET A 1 -6.52 11.37 -11.91
N ARG A 2 -6.07 10.16 -12.18
CA ARG A 2 -6.31 9.07 -11.27
C ARG A 2 -5.30 9.09 -10.11
N LYS A 3 -5.81 8.92 -8.89
CA LYS A 3 -4.94 8.89 -7.72
C LYS A 3 -4.43 7.49 -7.47
N ILE A 4 -3.28 7.41 -6.80
CA ILE A 4 -2.75 6.13 -6.34
C ILE A 4 -3.52 5.75 -5.08
N GLU A 5 -4.14 4.59 -5.08
CA GLU A 5 -4.93 4.13 -3.95
C GLU A 5 -4.07 3.29 -3.02
N ILE A 6 -4.04 3.67 -1.76
CA ILE A 6 -3.15 3.06 -0.77
C ILE A 6 -3.97 2.58 0.42
N LEU A 7 -3.75 1.32 0.79
CA LEU A 7 -4.40 0.76 1.96
C LEU A 7 -3.39 0.70 3.10
N VAL A 8 -3.71 1.34 4.22
CA VAL A 8 -2.83 1.38 5.37
C VAL A 8 -3.42 0.50 6.46
N ILE A 9 -2.65 -0.47 6.93
CA ILE A 9 -3.08 -1.40 7.95
C ILE A 9 -2.23 -1.22 9.19
N GLY A 10 -2.85 -0.98 10.33
CA GLY A 10 -2.13 -0.77 11.57
C GLY A 10 -3.00 -1.16 12.74
N ARG A 11 -2.46 -0.97 13.97
CA ARG A 11 -3.19 -1.32 15.18
C ARG A 11 -3.44 -0.13 16.09
N HIS A 12 -2.78 1.00 15.82
CA HIS A 12 -2.85 2.18 16.69
C HIS A 12 -3.60 3.31 16.00
N PRO A 13 -4.78 3.66 16.50
CA PRO A 13 -5.59 4.70 15.85
C PRO A 13 -4.90 6.05 15.71
N GLN A 14 -4.13 6.46 16.71
CA GLN A 14 -3.47 7.75 16.66
C GLN A 14 -2.37 7.79 15.61
N ILE A 15 -1.60 6.71 15.52
CA ILE A 15 -0.57 6.63 14.52
C ILE A 15 -1.21 6.55 13.14
N MET A 16 -2.29 5.82 13.04
CA MET A 16 -3.02 5.70 11.78
C MET A 16 -3.46 7.07 11.28
N GLU A 17 -4.03 7.86 12.18
CA GLU A 17 -4.50 9.19 11.79
C GLU A 17 -3.37 10.04 11.24
N THR A 18 -2.22 10.00 11.90
CA THR A 18 -1.07 10.77 11.46
C THR A 18 -0.57 10.30 10.10
N VAL A 19 -0.47 9.01 9.92
CA VAL A 19 0.02 8.44 8.67
C VAL A 19 -0.91 8.78 7.52
N LEU A 20 -2.21 8.65 7.74
CA LEU A 20 -3.18 8.97 6.70
C LEU A 20 -3.10 10.44 6.31
N ARG A 21 -2.94 11.31 7.30
CA ARG A 21 -2.84 12.72 7.02
C ARG A 21 -1.62 13.05 6.19
N LEU A 22 -0.48 12.43 6.53
CA LEU A 22 0.74 12.65 5.80
C LEU A 22 0.64 12.18 4.35
N ILE A 23 0.07 11.01 4.17
CA ILE A 23 -0.07 10.46 2.82
C ILE A 23 -1.02 11.31 1.99
N ASN A 24 -2.15 11.68 2.58
CA ASN A 24 -3.18 12.39 1.85
C ASN A 24 -2.84 13.85 1.59
N GLN A 25 -1.73 14.34 2.12
CA GLN A 25 -1.24 15.65 1.74
C GLN A 25 -0.77 15.69 0.29
N ASN A 26 -0.42 14.54 -0.25
CA ASN A 26 -0.04 14.45 -1.64
C ASN A 26 -1.31 14.30 -2.47
N GLU A 27 -1.50 15.22 -3.41
CA GLU A 27 -2.73 15.24 -4.19
C GLU A 27 -2.88 14.02 -5.09
N SER A 28 -1.79 13.34 -5.38
CA SER A 28 -1.82 12.19 -6.25
C SER A 28 -2.10 10.89 -5.49
N TRP A 29 -2.17 10.94 -4.18
CA TRP A 29 -2.35 9.75 -3.37
C TRP A 29 -3.65 9.81 -2.59
N ASN A 30 -4.26 8.64 -2.42
CA ASN A 30 -5.48 8.54 -1.64
C ASN A 30 -5.36 7.32 -0.72
N ALA A 31 -5.25 7.57 0.57
CA ALA A 31 -5.01 6.51 1.55
C ALA A 31 -6.24 6.25 2.39
N ALA A 32 -6.53 4.97 2.60
CA ALA A 32 -7.58 4.53 3.51
C ALA A 32 -6.94 3.64 4.56
N GLY A 33 -7.39 3.77 5.80
CA GLY A 33 -6.79 3.04 6.91
C GLY A 33 -7.75 2.08 7.56
N VAL A 34 -7.22 0.95 8.02
CA VAL A 34 -7.97 -0.04 8.78
C VAL A 34 -7.14 -0.51 9.95
N LEU A 35 -7.79 -1.01 10.98
CA LEU A 35 -7.11 -1.42 12.21
C LEU A 35 -7.19 -2.91 12.49
N THR A 36 -7.97 -3.65 11.75
CA THR A 36 -8.12 -5.09 11.95
C THR A 36 -7.87 -5.83 10.65
N ASP A 37 -7.58 -7.12 10.79
CA ASP A 37 -7.38 -7.98 9.62
C ASP A 37 -8.65 -8.11 8.82
N GLU A 38 -9.78 -8.25 9.50
CA GLU A 38 -11.06 -8.40 8.83
C GLU A 38 -11.38 -7.19 7.97
N ASP A 39 -11.17 -6.01 8.53
CA ASP A 39 -11.41 -4.79 7.79
C ASP A 39 -10.45 -4.65 6.62
N ALA A 40 -9.21 -5.10 6.81
CA ALA A 40 -8.22 -5.04 5.75
C ALA A 40 -8.62 -5.90 4.56
N VAL A 41 -9.04 -7.12 4.84
CA VAL A 41 -9.43 -8.05 3.79
C VAL A 41 -10.67 -7.54 3.06
N GLU A 42 -11.63 -7.06 3.82
CA GLU A 42 -12.86 -6.54 3.22
C GLU A 42 -12.59 -5.33 2.36
N LYS A 43 -11.78 -4.40 2.86
CA LYS A 43 -11.48 -3.19 2.11
C LYS A 43 -10.72 -3.51 0.84
N PHE A 44 -9.74 -4.40 0.94
CA PHE A 44 -8.95 -4.78 -0.21
C PHE A 44 -9.81 -5.45 -1.29
N HIS A 45 -10.81 -6.19 -0.85
CA HIS A 45 -11.72 -6.86 -1.75
C HIS A 45 -12.66 -5.89 -2.44
N GLN A 46 -13.07 -4.83 -1.75
CA GLN A 46 -14.06 -3.88 -2.26
C GLN A 46 -13.47 -2.83 -3.19
N HIS A 47 -12.18 -2.54 -3.05
CA HIS A 47 -11.54 -1.47 -3.80
C HIS A 47 -10.26 -1.96 -4.44
N ILE A 48 -9.82 -1.24 -5.45
CA ILE A 48 -8.55 -1.56 -6.11
C ILE A 48 -7.47 -0.67 -5.53
N PHE A 49 -6.45 -1.29 -4.94
CA PHE A 49 -5.32 -0.57 -4.37
C PHE A 49 -4.07 -0.89 -5.15
N GLN A 50 -3.18 0.08 -5.24
CA GLN A 50 -1.88 -0.10 -5.87
C GLN A 50 -0.80 -0.43 -4.86
N LEU A 51 -1.03 -0.07 -3.59
CA LEU A 51 -0.02 -0.24 -2.57
C LEU A 51 -0.66 -0.50 -1.23
N VAL A 52 -0.04 -1.37 -0.43
CA VAL A 52 -0.47 -1.68 0.93
C VAL A 52 0.67 -1.37 1.88
N LEU A 53 0.36 -0.67 2.97
CA LEU A 53 1.33 -0.38 4.02
C LEU A 53 0.99 -1.18 5.27
N LEU A 54 1.95 -1.92 5.78
CA LEU A 54 1.77 -2.69 7.00
C LEU A 54 2.54 -2.03 8.14
N GLY A 55 1.84 -1.67 9.19
CA GLY A 55 2.46 -1.04 10.34
C GLY A 55 3.29 -2.02 11.18
N GLY A 56 4.16 -1.44 12.00
CA GLY A 56 5.05 -2.25 12.83
C GLY A 56 4.37 -2.99 13.94
N GLY A 57 3.15 -2.60 14.30
CA GLY A 57 2.42 -3.26 15.38
C GLY A 57 1.63 -4.48 14.97
N ILE A 58 1.71 -4.87 13.71
CA ILE A 58 0.97 -6.02 13.20
C ILE A 58 1.72 -7.29 13.54
N GLU A 59 1.02 -8.26 14.09
CA GLU A 59 1.62 -9.54 14.47
C GLU A 59 2.13 -10.28 13.23
N GLU A 60 3.18 -11.04 13.42
CA GLU A 60 3.80 -11.74 12.31
C GLU A 60 2.83 -12.68 11.61
N ALA A 61 2.00 -13.37 12.37
CA ALA A 61 1.03 -14.28 11.78
C ALA A 61 0.02 -13.54 10.90
N SER A 62 -0.44 -12.39 11.38
CA SER A 62 -1.36 -11.56 10.59
C SER A 62 -0.69 -11.04 9.34
N GLU A 63 0.53 -10.57 9.47
CA GLU A 63 1.24 -10.05 8.32
C GLU A 63 1.39 -11.10 7.24
N ARG A 64 1.77 -12.30 7.63
CA ARG A 64 1.96 -13.38 6.68
C ARG A 64 0.66 -13.74 5.97
N LYS A 65 -0.41 -13.79 6.73
CA LYS A 65 -1.72 -14.10 6.18
C LYS A 65 -2.17 -13.03 5.20
N LEU A 66 -2.04 -11.78 5.59
CA LEU A 66 -2.47 -10.68 4.74
C LEU A 66 -1.66 -10.60 3.46
N ARG A 67 -0.36 -10.80 3.56
CA ARG A 67 0.49 -10.81 2.37
C ARG A 67 0.06 -11.88 1.40
N SER A 68 -0.21 -13.08 1.92
CA SER A 68 -0.64 -14.18 1.06
C SER A 68 -1.96 -13.87 0.38
N LEU A 69 -2.91 -13.36 1.13
CA LEU A 69 -4.22 -13.06 0.57
C LEU A 69 -4.17 -11.98 -0.49
N PHE A 70 -3.46 -10.90 -0.19
CA PHE A 70 -3.39 -9.77 -1.12
C PHE A 70 -2.64 -10.16 -2.39
N THR A 71 -1.55 -10.88 -2.24
CA THR A 71 -0.76 -11.30 -3.39
C THR A 71 -1.53 -12.30 -4.26
N PHE A 72 -2.34 -13.12 -3.61
CA PHE A 72 -3.16 -14.06 -4.35
C PHE A 72 -4.19 -13.34 -5.20
N GLN A 73 -4.84 -12.32 -4.63
CA GLN A 73 -5.85 -11.57 -5.34
C GLN A 73 -5.25 -10.64 -6.39
N ASP A 74 -4.09 -10.09 -6.11
CA ASP A 74 -3.43 -9.15 -7.01
C ASP A 74 -1.93 -9.38 -6.97
N PRO A 75 -1.40 -10.20 -7.86
CA PRO A 75 0.04 -10.49 -7.86
C PRO A 75 0.93 -9.27 -8.06
N GLY A 76 0.38 -8.18 -8.58
CA GLY A 76 1.16 -6.96 -8.78
C GLY A 76 1.11 -5.98 -7.64
N ILE A 77 0.42 -6.34 -6.53
CA ILE A 77 0.32 -5.43 -5.41
C ILE A 77 1.67 -5.20 -4.75
N ILE A 78 1.94 -3.96 -4.39
CA ILE A 78 3.16 -3.60 -3.68
C ILE A 78 2.83 -3.55 -2.20
N ILE A 79 3.58 -4.28 -1.38
CA ILE A 79 3.37 -4.30 0.07
C ILE A 79 4.63 -3.81 0.75
N ILE A 80 4.49 -2.75 1.54
CA ILE A 80 5.59 -2.16 2.29
C ILE A 80 5.33 -2.38 3.77
N GLN A 81 6.36 -2.82 4.48
CA GLN A 81 6.27 -3.07 5.89
C GLN A 81 7.11 -2.04 6.66
N HIS A 82 6.74 -1.80 7.90
CA HIS A 82 7.51 -0.93 8.80
C HIS A 82 7.49 0.53 8.40
N TYR A 83 6.29 1.05 8.23
CA TYR A 83 6.20 2.46 7.93
C TYR A 83 6.30 3.32 9.19
N GLY A 84 6.48 2.72 10.36
CA GLY A 84 6.43 3.46 11.61
C GLY A 84 7.70 4.18 12.01
N GLY A 85 8.69 4.25 11.16
CA GLY A 85 9.93 4.89 11.50
C GLY A 85 9.84 6.40 11.53
N GLY A 86 10.35 7.18 10.81
CA GLY A 86 10.16 8.60 10.72
C GLY A 86 9.44 8.94 9.45
N SER A 87 8.84 10.10 9.43
CA SER A 87 8.07 10.49 8.27
C SER A 87 8.92 10.58 7.01
N GLY A 88 10.19 10.93 7.17
CA GLY A 88 11.07 11.02 6.02
C GLY A 88 11.31 9.67 5.36
N LEU A 89 11.49 8.66 6.18
CA LEU A 89 11.69 7.31 5.67
C LEU A 89 10.47 6.81 4.93
N LEU A 90 9.31 7.08 5.51
CA LEU A 90 8.07 6.67 4.88
C LEU A 90 7.95 7.26 3.49
N SER A 91 8.25 8.53 3.38
CA SER A 91 8.14 9.21 2.10
C SER A 91 9.07 8.60 1.06
N ASN A 92 10.29 8.31 1.45
CA ASN A 92 11.25 7.72 0.53
C ASN A 92 10.83 6.35 0.05
N GLU A 93 10.34 5.54 0.98
CA GLU A 93 9.88 4.19 0.62
C GLU A 93 8.71 4.24 -0.33
N PHE A 94 7.80 5.17 -0.09
CA PHE A 94 6.66 5.36 -0.95
C PHE A 94 7.09 5.71 -2.37
N MET A 95 7.93 6.71 -2.47
CA MET A 95 8.35 7.18 -3.78
C MET A 95 9.05 6.08 -4.55
N GLU A 96 9.90 5.34 -3.88
CA GLU A 96 10.61 4.25 -4.51
C GLU A 96 9.68 3.17 -5.01
N ALA A 97 8.74 2.77 -4.17
CA ALA A 97 7.82 1.69 -4.53
C ALA A 97 6.92 2.10 -5.68
N LEU A 98 6.41 3.31 -5.64
CA LEU A 98 5.54 3.79 -6.70
C LEU A 98 6.29 3.94 -8.01
N ASP A 99 7.54 4.35 -7.92
CA ASP A 99 8.38 4.49 -9.10
C ASP A 99 8.58 3.14 -9.77
N LYS A 100 8.85 2.13 -8.97
CA LYS A 100 9.00 0.79 -9.49
C LYS A 100 7.74 0.29 -10.18
N LYS A 101 6.60 0.55 -9.56
CA LYS A 101 5.34 0.11 -10.14
C LYS A 101 5.08 0.80 -11.47
N ALA A 102 5.35 2.07 -11.53
CA ALA A 102 5.15 2.81 -12.77
C ALA A 102 6.03 2.26 -13.87
N LYS A 103 7.27 1.94 -13.54
CA LYS A 103 8.19 1.39 -14.53
C LYS A 103 7.77 0.01 -15.00
N GLN A 104 7.22 -0.77 -14.11
CA GLN A 104 6.75 -2.09 -14.48
C GLN A 104 5.55 -2.02 -15.40
N ASP A 105 4.68 -1.07 -15.16
CA ASP A 105 3.50 -0.93 -15.98
C ASP A 105 3.82 -0.49 -17.39
N LYS A 106 4.77 0.43 -17.51
CA LYS A 106 5.14 0.94 -18.82
C LYS A 106 5.69 -0.11 -19.76
N PRO A 107 6.63 -0.92 -19.34
CA PRO A 107 7.20 -1.93 -20.24
C PRO A 107 6.18 -2.87 -20.85
N ILE A 108 5.09 -3.07 -20.18
CA ILE A 108 4.07 -3.96 -20.68
C ILE A 108 3.55 -3.49 -22.03
N PHE A 109 3.34 -2.22 -22.16
CA PHE A 109 2.87 -1.70 -23.43
C PHE A 109 3.89 -1.85 -24.53
N HIS A 110 5.10 -1.47 -24.22
CA HIS A 110 6.18 -1.59 -25.20
C HIS A 110 6.39 -3.02 -25.61
N PHE A 111 6.30 -3.87 -24.64
CA PHE A 111 6.51 -5.26 -24.89
C PHE A 111 5.53 -5.80 -25.90
N LYS A 112 4.29 -5.41 -25.78
CA LYS A 112 3.31 -5.88 -26.73
C LYS A 112 3.57 -5.36 -28.11
N VAL A 113 3.96 -4.15 -28.20
CA VAL A 113 4.25 -3.56 -29.47
C VAL A 113 5.47 -4.16 -30.08
N GLY A 114 6.42 -4.49 -29.26
CA GLY A 114 7.67 -5.03 -29.73
C GLY A 114 7.54 -6.36 -30.40
N MET A 115 6.38 -6.90 -30.33
CA MET A 115 6.20 -8.19 -30.96
C MET A 115 6.17 -8.15 -32.46
#